data_96c3584aea8df360a76362d03435c04c
#
_entry.id   96c3584aea8df360a76362d03435c04c
#
_cell.length_a   1.000
_cell.length_b   1.000
_cell.length_c   1.000
_cell.angle_alpha   90.00
_cell.angle_beta   90.00
_cell.angle_gamma   90.00
#
_symmetry.space_group_name_H-M   'P 1'
#
loop_
_entity.id
_entity.type
_entity.pdbx_description
1 polymer ?
#
loop_
_entity_poly.entity_id
_entity_poly.type
_entity_poly.pdbx_seq_one_letter_code
_entity_poly.pdbx_strand_id
1 'polypeptide(L)'
;SLAKGCWAPDYPYALRASQYDAWRQQLVAEWGGPAGIETFGPSLSRDAQARAWWAGLLRAASSPGGIWAVLEALRDTDVRHLLPRVSVPTLVLHRRNDRAVRIAAGRAMASQIRGSQFVELDGSDHWFFAGDRQPALEAIKRFVDALPRDGRATRL
;
A
#
# COMPACT_ATOMS: atom_id res chain seq x y z
N SER A 1 -3.42 -1.23 -0.19
CA SER A 1 -3.96 0.12 -0.54
C SER A 1 -5.30 0.37 0.12
N LEU A 2 -5.59 1.64 0.44
CA LEU A 2 -6.88 2.09 0.95
C LEU A 2 -7.62 2.86 -0.16
N ALA A 3 -8.92 2.63 -0.28
CA ALA A 3 -9.78 3.40 -1.19
C ALA A 3 -10.32 4.69 -0.53
N LYS A 4 -10.19 4.79 0.79
CA LYS A 4 -10.56 5.96 1.60
C LYS A 4 -9.54 6.12 2.74
N GLY A 5 -9.10 7.34 2.99
CA GLY A 5 -8.04 7.66 3.95
C GLY A 5 -8.40 7.39 5.41
N CYS A 6 -9.62 7.74 5.83
CA CYS A 6 -10.09 7.54 7.19
C CYS A 6 -11.33 6.66 7.27
N TRP A 7 -11.53 6.12 8.47
CA TRP A 7 -12.69 5.32 8.83
C TRP A 7 -14.01 6.09 8.58
N ALA A 8 -15.02 5.36 8.12
CA ALA A 8 -16.40 5.81 8.07
C ALA A 8 -17.33 4.62 8.39
N PRO A 9 -18.61 4.84 8.75
CA PRO A 9 -19.55 3.75 9.02
C PRO A 9 -19.65 2.73 7.88
N ASP A 10 -19.56 3.20 6.64
CA ASP A 10 -19.57 2.44 5.40
C ASP A 10 -18.15 2.03 4.92
N TYR A 11 -17.09 2.36 5.69
CA TYR A 11 -15.70 2.00 5.42
C TYR A 11 -14.91 1.77 6.71
N PRO A 12 -15.08 0.63 7.38
CA PRO A 12 -14.48 0.37 8.70
C PRO A 12 -13.02 -0.09 8.64
N TYR A 13 -12.35 0.00 7.48
CA TYR A 13 -11.05 -0.60 7.23
C TYR A 13 -9.87 0.32 7.56
N ALA A 14 -10.08 1.61 7.60
CA ALA A 14 -9.05 2.63 7.88
C ALA A 14 -9.04 3.05 9.37
N LEU A 15 -8.04 3.83 9.75
CA LEU A 15 -7.96 4.45 11.08
C LEU A 15 -9.07 5.51 11.25
N ARG A 16 -9.57 5.66 12.46
CA ARG A 16 -10.39 6.84 12.81
C ARG A 16 -9.57 8.11 12.66
N ALA A 17 -10.21 9.25 12.38
CA ALA A 17 -9.52 10.51 12.13
C ALA A 17 -8.51 10.86 13.23
N SER A 18 -8.90 10.75 14.52
CA SER A 18 -7.99 11.03 15.64
C SER A 18 -6.79 10.07 15.71
N GLN A 19 -6.99 8.79 15.36
CA GLN A 19 -5.90 7.81 15.30
C GLN A 19 -4.96 8.09 14.12
N TYR A 20 -5.51 8.50 12.98
CA TYR A 20 -4.73 8.91 11.82
C TYR A 20 -3.87 10.14 12.13
N ASP A 21 -4.46 11.13 12.77
CA ASP A 21 -3.74 12.36 13.15
C ASP A 21 -2.61 12.09 14.14
N ALA A 22 -2.83 11.24 15.14
CA ALA A 22 -1.80 10.82 16.09
C ALA A 22 -0.66 10.04 15.39
N TRP A 23 -1.03 9.09 14.52
CA TRP A 23 -0.06 8.34 13.71
C TRP A 23 0.76 9.26 12.79
N ARG A 24 0.12 10.21 12.12
CA ARG A 24 0.78 11.20 11.26
C ARG A 24 1.77 12.06 12.04
N GLN A 25 1.36 12.56 13.20
CA GLN A 25 2.24 13.35 14.07
C GLN A 25 3.49 12.56 14.48
N GLN A 26 3.32 11.32 14.91
CA GLN A 26 4.44 10.45 15.26
C GLN A 26 5.35 10.19 14.06
N LEU A 27 4.81 9.82 12.90
CA LEU A 27 5.60 9.54 11.70
C LEU A 27 6.44 10.74 11.27
N VAL A 28 5.86 11.95 11.32
CA VAL A 28 6.56 13.19 10.96
C VAL A 28 7.61 13.57 12.00
N ALA A 29 7.35 13.35 13.29
CA ALA A 29 8.34 13.60 14.35
C ALA A 29 9.57 12.69 14.22
N GLU A 30 9.40 11.47 13.73
CA GLU A 30 10.46 10.49 13.47
C GLU A 30 11.11 10.65 12.08
N TRP A 31 10.64 11.61 11.25
CA TRP A 31 11.11 11.78 9.87
C TRP A 31 12.58 12.12 9.78
N GLY A 32 13.30 11.40 8.94
CA GLY A 32 14.77 11.49 8.83
C GLY A 32 15.50 10.39 9.58
N GLY A 33 14.82 9.73 10.53
CA GLY A 33 15.14 8.41 11.04
C GLY A 33 14.41 7.31 10.23
N PRO A 34 14.40 6.04 10.70
CA PRO A 34 13.72 4.93 10.02
C PRO A 34 12.22 4.93 10.33
N ALA A 35 11.55 6.08 10.21
CA ALA A 35 10.16 6.29 10.55
C ALA A 35 9.22 5.26 9.90
N GLY A 36 8.38 4.64 10.69
CA GLY A 36 7.36 3.69 10.25
C GLY A 36 7.87 2.31 9.78
N ILE A 37 9.17 2.00 9.86
CA ILE A 37 9.71 0.72 9.37
C ILE A 37 9.07 -0.48 10.08
N GLU A 38 8.72 -0.37 11.35
CA GLU A 38 8.06 -1.41 12.13
C GLU A 38 6.65 -1.73 11.63
N THR A 39 6.03 -0.77 10.95
CA THR A 39 4.68 -0.89 10.37
C THR A 39 4.74 -1.32 8.91
N PHE A 40 5.59 -0.69 8.11
CA PHE A 40 5.63 -0.91 6.67
C PHE A 40 6.53 -2.07 6.24
N GLY A 41 7.58 -2.37 7.00
CA GLY A 41 8.53 -3.44 6.73
C GLY A 41 8.99 -4.15 8.01
N PRO A 42 8.08 -4.75 8.79
CA PRO A 42 8.44 -5.37 10.07
C PRO A 42 9.53 -6.44 9.96
N SER A 43 9.66 -7.15 8.84
CA SER A 43 10.73 -8.12 8.62
C SER A 43 12.12 -7.46 8.56
N LEU A 44 12.20 -6.18 8.20
CA LEU A 44 13.42 -5.39 8.10
C LEU A 44 13.70 -4.55 9.34
N SER A 45 12.76 -4.48 10.28
CA SER A 45 12.81 -3.53 11.40
C SER A 45 13.97 -3.75 12.38
N ARG A 46 14.54 -4.95 12.43
CA ARG A 46 15.68 -5.31 13.29
C ARG A 46 17.03 -5.26 12.57
N ASP A 47 17.04 -5.07 11.27
CA ASP A 47 18.25 -4.97 10.46
C ASP A 47 18.76 -3.54 10.47
N ALA A 48 19.95 -3.30 11.02
CA ALA A 48 20.54 -1.98 11.13
C ALA A 48 20.83 -1.35 9.77
N GLN A 49 21.23 -2.15 8.77
CA GLN A 49 21.51 -1.66 7.42
C GLN A 49 20.21 -1.27 6.71
N ALA A 50 19.15 -2.06 6.84
CA ALA A 50 17.84 -1.74 6.29
C ALA A 50 17.26 -0.47 6.93
N ARG A 51 17.40 -0.30 8.23
CA ARG A 51 17.01 0.93 8.96
C ARG A 51 17.76 2.16 8.45
N ALA A 52 19.08 2.06 8.30
CA ALA A 52 19.90 3.15 7.80
C ALA A 52 19.55 3.51 6.34
N TRP A 53 19.37 2.51 5.50
CA TRP A 53 18.92 2.69 4.11
C TRP A 53 17.55 3.38 4.05
N TRP A 54 16.58 2.91 4.82
CA TRP A 54 15.23 3.49 4.86
C TRP A 54 15.25 4.94 5.32
N ALA A 55 15.97 5.25 6.41
CA ALA A 55 16.16 6.63 6.88
C ALA A 55 16.78 7.54 5.80
N GLY A 56 17.77 7.04 5.06
CA GLY A 56 18.36 7.75 3.92
C GLY A 56 17.37 8.03 2.82
N LEU A 57 16.54 7.03 2.47
CA LEU A 57 15.50 7.16 1.46
C LEU A 57 14.45 8.21 1.86
N LEU A 58 13.99 8.20 3.11
CA LEU A 58 13.00 9.17 3.60
C LEU A 58 13.53 10.61 3.52
N ARG A 59 14.79 10.83 3.92
CA ARG A 59 15.43 12.16 3.81
C ARG A 59 15.57 12.64 2.38
N ALA A 60 15.86 11.73 1.45
CA ALA A 60 15.96 12.05 0.03
C ALA A 60 14.58 12.28 -0.63
N ALA A 61 13.55 11.61 -0.14
CA ALA A 61 12.22 11.65 -0.76
C ALA A 61 11.42 12.91 -0.42
N SER A 62 11.51 13.40 0.83
CA SER A 62 10.70 14.54 1.27
C SER A 62 11.24 15.18 2.54
N SER A 63 10.83 16.44 2.79
CA SER A 63 10.98 17.11 4.09
C SER A 63 9.84 16.74 5.05
N PRO A 64 10.00 16.98 6.37
CA PRO A 64 8.91 16.83 7.34
C PRO A 64 7.64 17.61 6.96
N GLY A 65 7.77 18.82 6.45
CA GLY A 65 6.63 19.61 5.97
C GLY A 65 5.98 19.03 4.71
N GLY A 66 6.80 18.53 3.80
CA GLY A 66 6.32 17.88 2.58
C GLY A 66 5.51 16.62 2.85
N ILE A 67 6.04 15.72 3.71
CA ILE A 67 5.30 14.51 4.09
C ILE A 67 4.04 14.83 4.89
N TRP A 68 4.08 15.85 5.75
CA TRP A 68 2.88 16.32 6.45
C TRP A 68 1.75 16.65 5.48
N ALA A 69 2.03 17.47 4.46
CA ALA A 69 1.05 17.86 3.44
C ALA A 69 0.50 16.67 2.64
N VAL A 70 1.37 15.72 2.25
CA VAL A 70 0.95 14.50 1.57
C VAL A 70 0.01 13.66 2.44
N LEU A 71 0.34 13.45 3.71
CA LEU A 71 -0.48 12.67 4.62
C LEU A 71 -1.80 13.37 4.95
N GLU A 72 -1.83 14.71 4.98
CA GLU A 72 -3.05 15.48 5.13
C GLU A 72 -3.99 15.28 3.94
N ALA A 73 -3.47 15.37 2.72
CA ALA A 73 -4.25 15.10 1.52
C ALA A 73 -4.76 13.64 1.46
N LEU A 74 -3.95 12.67 1.87
CA LEU A 74 -4.34 11.26 1.92
C LEU A 74 -5.43 10.99 2.96
N ARG A 75 -5.45 11.73 4.08
CA ARG A 75 -6.46 11.62 5.14
C ARG A 75 -7.88 11.81 4.60
N ASP A 76 -8.05 12.78 3.73
CA ASP A 76 -9.35 13.21 3.21
C ASP A 76 -9.69 12.55 1.86
N THR A 77 -8.80 11.72 1.34
CA THR A 77 -9.02 11.02 0.08
C THR A 77 -10.16 10.00 0.19
N ASP A 78 -11.06 10.00 -0.80
CA ASP A 78 -12.07 8.96 -1.03
C ASP A 78 -12.23 8.71 -2.53
N VAL A 79 -11.69 7.59 -3.00
CA VAL A 79 -11.73 7.19 -4.41
C VAL A 79 -12.67 6.01 -4.68
N ARG A 80 -13.51 5.63 -3.73
CA ARG A 80 -14.41 4.48 -3.85
C ARG A 80 -15.34 4.58 -5.06
N HIS A 81 -15.81 5.79 -5.36
CA HIS A 81 -16.67 6.04 -6.52
C HIS A 81 -15.99 5.82 -7.87
N LEU A 82 -14.66 5.73 -7.90
CA LEU A 82 -13.88 5.44 -9.11
C LEU A 82 -13.66 3.94 -9.34
N LEU A 83 -13.71 3.11 -8.29
CA LEU A 83 -13.41 1.69 -8.39
C LEU A 83 -14.29 0.95 -9.40
N PRO A 84 -15.63 1.17 -9.47
CA PRO A 84 -16.47 0.54 -10.48
C PRO A 84 -16.16 0.98 -11.92
N ARG A 85 -15.43 2.08 -12.09
CA ARG A 85 -15.05 2.64 -13.40
C ARG A 85 -13.69 2.09 -13.91
N VAL A 86 -12.98 1.34 -13.09
CA VAL A 86 -11.74 0.67 -13.51
C VAL A 86 -12.11 -0.43 -14.49
N SER A 87 -11.69 -0.28 -15.75
CA SER A 87 -11.99 -1.18 -16.86
C SER A 87 -10.82 -2.03 -17.33
N VAL A 88 -9.63 -1.74 -16.82
CA VAL A 88 -8.41 -2.49 -17.16
C VAL A 88 -8.29 -3.76 -16.31
N PRO A 89 -7.66 -4.83 -16.83
CA PRO A 89 -7.34 -6.01 -16.01
C PRO A 89 -6.61 -5.59 -14.74
N THR A 90 -7.10 -6.05 -13.60
CA THR A 90 -6.60 -5.61 -12.29
C THR A 90 -6.27 -6.80 -11.41
N LEU A 91 -5.06 -6.82 -10.86
CA LEU A 91 -4.62 -7.74 -9.82
C LEU A 91 -4.40 -6.97 -8.52
N VAL A 92 -5.06 -7.39 -7.46
CA VAL A 92 -4.88 -6.85 -6.11
C VAL A 92 -4.13 -7.89 -5.28
N LEU A 93 -2.91 -7.54 -4.86
CA LEU A 93 -2.10 -8.36 -3.97
C LEU A 93 -2.12 -7.77 -2.55
N HIS A 94 -2.31 -8.61 -1.54
CA HIS A 94 -2.31 -8.14 -0.16
C HIS A 94 -1.78 -9.22 0.79
N ARG A 95 -0.87 -8.84 1.69
CA ARG A 95 -0.40 -9.76 2.71
C ARG A 95 -1.40 -9.86 3.86
N ARG A 96 -1.60 -11.07 4.35
CA ARG A 96 -2.60 -11.42 5.37
C ARG A 96 -2.50 -10.58 6.63
N ASN A 97 -1.28 -10.38 7.10
CA ASN A 97 -0.99 -9.71 8.36
C ASN A 97 -0.34 -8.33 8.16
N ASP A 98 -0.60 -7.68 7.02
CA ASP A 98 -0.13 -6.33 6.72
C ASP A 98 -0.51 -5.38 7.87
N ARG A 99 0.52 -4.74 8.46
CA ARG A 99 0.35 -3.86 9.63
C ARG A 99 -0.05 -2.44 9.25
N ALA A 100 0.25 -2.00 8.04
CA ALA A 100 -0.08 -0.67 7.56
C ALA A 100 -1.52 -0.58 7.06
N VAL A 101 -1.98 -1.61 6.34
CA VAL A 101 -3.32 -1.66 5.77
C VAL A 101 -3.94 -3.03 6.00
N ARG A 102 -5.07 -3.08 6.66
CA ARG A 102 -5.78 -4.34 6.92
C ARG A 102 -6.19 -5.01 5.61
N ILE A 103 -6.00 -6.32 5.52
CA ILE A 103 -6.37 -7.12 4.33
C ILE A 103 -7.83 -6.93 3.92
N ALA A 104 -8.74 -6.69 4.87
CA ALA A 104 -10.14 -6.41 4.59
C ALA A 104 -10.35 -5.19 3.68
N ALA A 105 -9.47 -4.17 3.74
CA ALA A 105 -9.50 -3.03 2.83
C ALA A 105 -9.14 -3.43 1.39
N GLY A 106 -8.15 -4.30 1.22
CA GLY A 106 -7.78 -4.85 -0.08
C GLY A 106 -8.88 -5.69 -0.71
N ARG A 107 -9.53 -6.55 0.09
CA ARG A 107 -10.68 -7.34 -0.35
C ARG A 107 -11.86 -6.45 -0.76
N ALA A 108 -12.19 -5.44 0.06
CA ALA A 108 -13.25 -4.49 -0.23
C ALA A 108 -12.96 -3.67 -1.50
N MET A 109 -11.71 -3.31 -1.76
CA MET A 109 -11.31 -2.64 -3.00
C MET A 109 -11.47 -3.59 -4.20
N ALA A 110 -10.95 -4.80 -4.12
CA ALA A 110 -11.06 -5.78 -5.20
C ALA A 110 -12.52 -6.08 -5.55
N SER A 111 -13.39 -6.23 -4.56
CA SER A 111 -14.82 -6.52 -4.80
C SER A 111 -15.57 -5.42 -5.57
N GLN A 112 -15.06 -4.20 -5.58
CA GLN A 112 -15.66 -3.07 -6.29
C GLN A 112 -15.09 -2.85 -7.70
N ILE A 113 -14.01 -3.54 -8.06
CA ILE A 113 -13.40 -3.48 -9.40
C ILE A 113 -13.85 -4.70 -10.20
N ARG A 114 -14.63 -4.47 -11.26
CA ARG A 114 -15.16 -5.57 -12.08
C ARG A 114 -14.05 -6.41 -12.69
N GLY A 115 -14.11 -7.72 -12.47
CA GLY A 115 -13.15 -8.67 -13.05
C GLY A 115 -11.76 -8.63 -12.42
N SER A 116 -11.59 -7.91 -11.29
CA SER A 116 -10.33 -7.95 -10.57
C SER A 116 -10.05 -9.34 -9.99
N GLN A 117 -8.77 -9.70 -9.92
CA GLN A 117 -8.29 -10.85 -9.19
C GLN A 117 -7.73 -10.40 -7.85
N PHE A 118 -8.07 -11.10 -6.77
CA PHE A 118 -7.50 -10.86 -5.45
C PHE A 118 -6.63 -12.05 -5.05
N VAL A 119 -5.36 -11.78 -4.71
CA VAL A 119 -4.43 -12.79 -4.22
C VAL A 119 -3.96 -12.41 -2.83
N GLU A 120 -4.25 -13.28 -1.88
CA GLU A 120 -3.76 -13.19 -0.51
C GLU A 120 -2.38 -13.83 -0.42
N LEU A 121 -1.44 -13.08 0.18
CA LEU A 121 -0.07 -13.51 0.40
C LEU A 121 0.19 -13.67 1.89
N ASP A 122 1.06 -14.59 2.24
CA ASP A 122 1.54 -14.69 3.62
C ASP A 122 2.53 -13.57 3.94
N GLY A 123 2.66 -13.26 5.24
CA GLY A 123 3.56 -12.23 5.74
C GLY A 123 2.85 -11.00 6.31
N SER A 124 3.65 -10.08 6.83
CA SER A 124 3.18 -8.88 7.55
C SER A 124 3.73 -7.56 6.98
N ASP A 125 4.63 -7.62 6.01
CA ASP A 125 5.20 -6.43 5.40
C ASP A 125 4.20 -5.77 4.44
N HIS A 126 4.09 -4.46 4.51
CA HIS A 126 3.33 -3.67 3.53
C HIS A 126 4.13 -3.50 2.23
N TRP A 127 5.45 -3.34 2.34
CA TRP A 127 6.31 -3.22 1.17
C TRP A 127 6.40 -4.52 0.41
N PHE A 128 6.11 -4.50 -0.88
CA PHE A 128 6.12 -5.68 -1.73
C PHE A 128 7.51 -6.33 -1.86
N PHE A 129 8.58 -5.54 -1.69
CA PHE A 129 9.97 -5.98 -1.77
C PHE A 129 10.54 -6.52 -0.46
N ALA A 130 9.85 -6.32 0.68
CA ALA A 130 10.25 -6.84 2.00
C ALA A 130 9.70 -8.25 2.23
N GLY A 131 10.38 -9.01 3.07
CA GLY A 131 10.01 -10.40 3.38
C GLY A 131 10.12 -11.34 2.18
N ASP A 132 9.30 -12.40 2.15
CA ASP A 132 9.22 -13.30 1.00
C ASP A 132 8.45 -12.62 -0.14
N ARG A 133 9.17 -12.30 -1.20
CA ARG A 133 8.64 -11.67 -2.42
C ARG A 133 8.28 -12.66 -3.53
N GLN A 134 8.75 -13.92 -3.42
CA GLN A 134 8.58 -14.89 -4.49
C GLN A 134 7.11 -15.16 -4.82
N PRO A 135 6.19 -15.38 -3.84
CA PRO A 135 4.77 -15.59 -4.15
C PRO A 135 4.12 -14.39 -4.85
N ALA A 136 4.54 -13.15 -4.52
CA ALA A 136 4.04 -11.95 -5.19
C ALA A 136 4.49 -11.90 -6.65
N LEU A 137 5.77 -12.18 -6.92
CA LEU A 137 6.32 -12.21 -8.28
C LEU A 137 5.64 -13.29 -9.14
N GLU A 138 5.41 -14.47 -8.58
CA GLU A 138 4.71 -15.56 -9.27
C GLU A 138 3.24 -15.20 -9.57
N ALA A 139 2.55 -14.55 -8.63
CA ALA A 139 1.18 -14.09 -8.85
C ALA A 139 1.11 -13.04 -9.96
N ILE A 140 2.03 -12.07 -9.96
CA ILE A 140 2.13 -11.05 -11.01
C ILE A 140 2.43 -11.71 -12.36
N LYS A 141 3.41 -12.62 -12.41
CA LYS A 141 3.76 -13.33 -13.65
C LYS A 141 2.56 -14.09 -14.21
N ARG A 142 1.88 -14.91 -13.39
CA ARG A 142 0.67 -15.64 -13.82
C ARG A 142 -0.41 -14.71 -14.35
N PHE A 143 -0.63 -13.59 -13.66
CA PHE A 143 -1.63 -12.61 -14.08
C PHE A 143 -1.27 -12.00 -15.44
N VAL A 144 -0.03 -11.56 -15.63
CA VAL A 144 0.42 -10.95 -16.89
C VAL A 144 0.41 -11.96 -18.04
N ASP A 145 0.85 -13.21 -17.79
CA ASP A 145 0.84 -14.28 -18.82
C ASP A 145 -0.58 -14.65 -19.27
N ALA A 146 -1.57 -14.46 -18.41
CA ALA A 146 -2.98 -14.73 -18.69
C ALA A 146 -3.70 -13.57 -19.42
N LEU A 147 -3.09 -12.41 -19.54
CA LEU A 147 -3.68 -11.28 -20.25
C LEU A 147 -3.79 -11.58 -21.75
N PRO A 148 -4.86 -11.18 -22.43
CA PRO A 148 -4.95 -11.24 -23.87
C PRO A 148 -3.74 -10.50 -24.49
N ARG A 149 -2.99 -11.18 -25.33
CA ARG A 149 -1.95 -10.55 -26.14
C ARG A 149 -2.65 -9.85 -27.30
N ASP A 150 -3.13 -8.65 -27.06
CA ASP A 150 -3.60 -7.80 -28.14
C ASP A 150 -2.43 -7.62 -29.12
N GLY A 151 -2.64 -8.02 -30.39
CA GLY A 151 -1.65 -7.88 -31.46
C GLY A 151 -1.34 -6.41 -31.86
N ARG A 152 -1.36 -5.48 -30.91
CA ARG A 152 -1.06 -4.05 -31.04
C ARG A 152 0.13 -3.59 -30.22
N ALA A 153 1.14 -4.42 -30.08
CA ALA A 153 2.44 -3.96 -29.58
C ALA A 153 3.45 -4.10 -30.70
N THR A 154 3.49 -3.16 -31.63
CA THR A 154 4.72 -2.74 -32.33
C THR A 154 4.38 -1.71 -33.39
N ARG A 155 4.26 -0.45 -33.03
CA ARG A 155 4.66 0.70 -33.86
C ARG A 155 5.11 1.80 -32.91
N LEU A 156 6.39 1.78 -32.56
CA LEU A 156 7.15 2.98 -32.25
C LEU A 156 7.89 3.39 -33.52
#